data_2f8d7aa9752ad64a76e001ec00dfc25b
#
_entry.id   2f8d7aa9752ad64a76e001ec00dfc25b
#
_cell.length_a   1.000
_cell.length_b   1.000
_cell.length_c   1.000
_cell.angle_alpha   90.00
_cell.angle_beta   90.00
_cell.angle_gamma   90.00
#
_symmetry.space_group_name_H-M   'P 1'
#
loop_
_entity.id
_entity.type
_entity.pdbx_description
1 polymer ?
#
loop_
_entity_poly.entity_id
_entity_poly.type
_entity_poly.pdbx_seq_one_letter_code
_entity_poly.pdbx_strand_id
1 'polypeptide(L)'
;MKISQNAKKAIMIGSLCSVSYFAVYIARNILGAVTPQMVEEGYSEAFIGRISSLYFVTYAVGQLINGAIGDRIKAKYMICIGLLGAGLTNLLFSLFATNEFGATIAYGATGFFLSMIYGPMTKVVSENTEPIYATRCSLGYTFASFFGSPAAGLLAATMAWKSVFAVSSSVLAFMAAVGFLCFLSFERKGIVQYGQYKQQEKGIGNIKVLLKHRIVKFSIISILTGVVRTSVVFWLPTYIAQYLGFSAKISASLFTVATLVISMTSFVAVFTYEKLGHNMDKTILLMFFTATTMFLLTYLVKQPVMNIVFIVLAIMASNGAASMLWSRYCPSLRDTGMVSSATGFLDFLSYMAAAAANLFFANAATAIGWGNLILVWLGLMVIGVAIALPYKKQERKCINNL
;
A
#
# COMPACT_ATOMS: atom_id res chain seq x y z
N MET A 1 -4.98 -35.68 11.12
CA MET A 1 -4.48 -34.68 12.08
C MET A 1 -5.65 -33.81 12.53
N LYS A 2 -6.06 -33.83 13.82
CA LYS A 2 -7.16 -32.96 14.32
C LYS A 2 -6.60 -31.54 14.48
N ILE A 3 -7.15 -30.59 13.73
CA ILE A 3 -6.80 -29.17 13.83
C ILE A 3 -7.18 -28.69 15.25
N SER A 4 -6.27 -28.03 15.97
CA SER A 4 -6.53 -27.50 17.31
C SER A 4 -7.66 -26.45 17.28
N GLN A 5 -8.37 -26.29 18.39
CA GLN A 5 -9.48 -25.33 18.48
C GLN A 5 -9.01 -23.88 18.25
N ASN A 6 -7.81 -23.54 18.73
CA ASN A 6 -7.19 -22.24 18.51
C ASN A 6 -6.81 -22.01 17.04
N ALA A 7 -6.33 -23.05 16.34
CA ALA A 7 -6.06 -22.97 14.92
C ALA A 7 -7.34 -22.77 14.10
N LYS A 8 -8.44 -23.47 14.44
CA LYS A 8 -9.75 -23.28 13.78
C LYS A 8 -10.25 -21.85 13.96
N LYS A 9 -10.17 -21.31 15.16
CA LYS A 9 -10.54 -19.93 15.49
C LYS A 9 -9.74 -18.94 14.64
N ALA A 10 -8.42 -19.10 14.57
CA ALA A 10 -7.52 -18.25 13.77
C ALA A 10 -7.82 -18.34 12.27
N ILE A 11 -8.08 -19.53 11.73
CA ILE A 11 -8.47 -19.72 10.33
C ILE A 11 -9.77 -18.98 10.02
N MET A 12 -10.80 -19.09 10.87
CA MET A 12 -12.09 -18.43 10.64
C MET A 12 -11.96 -16.91 10.63
N ILE A 13 -11.29 -16.31 11.63
CA ILE A 13 -11.10 -14.87 11.72
C ILE A 13 -10.14 -14.39 10.61
N GLY A 14 -9.03 -15.08 10.43
CA GLY A 14 -7.99 -14.70 9.46
C GLY A 14 -8.46 -14.77 8.02
N SER A 15 -9.24 -15.81 7.64
CA SER A 15 -9.78 -15.92 6.28
C SER A 15 -10.77 -14.80 5.98
N LEU A 16 -11.71 -14.51 6.91
CA LEU A 16 -12.68 -13.44 6.75
C LEU A 16 -11.97 -12.09 6.55
N CYS A 17 -10.97 -11.80 7.39
CA CYS A 17 -10.19 -10.58 7.30
C CYS A 17 -9.37 -10.52 5.99
N SER A 18 -8.76 -11.63 5.57
CA SER A 18 -7.96 -11.66 4.32
C SER A 18 -8.83 -11.43 3.08
N VAL A 19 -10.01 -12.04 3.00
CA VAL A 19 -10.94 -11.85 1.88
C VAL A 19 -11.49 -10.41 1.87
N SER A 20 -11.84 -9.87 3.05
CA SER A 20 -12.26 -8.47 3.16
C SER A 20 -11.15 -7.51 2.69
N TYR A 21 -9.90 -7.79 3.08
CA TYR A 21 -8.76 -6.94 2.71
C TYR A 21 -8.39 -7.07 1.23
N PHE A 22 -8.62 -8.22 0.61
CA PHE A 22 -8.51 -8.38 -0.83
C PHE A 22 -9.50 -7.48 -1.59
N ALA A 23 -10.76 -7.42 -1.16
CA ALA A 23 -11.76 -6.50 -1.72
C ALA A 23 -11.33 -5.02 -1.58
N VAL A 24 -10.75 -4.65 -0.43
CA VAL A 24 -10.18 -3.31 -0.20
C VAL A 24 -9.08 -2.99 -1.20
N TYR A 25 -8.16 -3.94 -1.45
CA TYR A 25 -7.05 -3.71 -2.38
C TYR A 25 -7.47 -3.66 -3.84
N ILE A 26 -8.53 -4.38 -4.25
CA ILE A 26 -9.15 -4.19 -5.56
C ILE A 26 -9.63 -2.74 -5.66
N ALA A 27 -10.50 -2.30 -4.75
CA ALA A 27 -11.08 -0.96 -4.77
C ALA A 27 -10.02 0.16 -4.74
N ARG A 28 -8.94 -0.04 -4.03
CA ARG A 28 -7.81 0.89 -3.95
C ARG A 28 -7.08 1.08 -5.27
N ASN A 29 -6.99 0.04 -6.10
CA ASN A 29 -6.15 0.03 -7.29
C ASN A 29 -6.93 0.22 -8.60
N ILE A 30 -8.26 0.20 -8.57
CA ILE A 30 -9.07 0.28 -9.80
C ILE A 30 -8.90 1.60 -10.54
N LEU A 31 -8.82 2.76 -9.85
CA LEU A 31 -8.67 4.05 -10.54
C LEU A 31 -7.41 4.06 -11.40
N GLY A 32 -6.26 3.67 -10.86
CA GLY A 32 -5.02 3.58 -11.64
C GLY A 32 -5.12 2.61 -12.82
N ALA A 33 -5.76 1.44 -12.60
CA ALA A 33 -5.94 0.43 -13.65
C ALA A 33 -6.82 0.91 -14.81
N VAL A 34 -7.86 1.70 -14.54
CA VAL A 34 -8.80 2.21 -15.55
C VAL A 34 -8.45 3.60 -16.09
N THR A 35 -7.43 4.26 -15.54
CA THR A 35 -7.01 5.60 -15.98
C THR A 35 -6.82 5.71 -17.50
N PRO A 36 -6.19 4.75 -18.21
CA PRO A 36 -6.09 4.81 -19.67
C PRO A 36 -7.45 4.88 -20.38
N GLN A 37 -8.44 4.11 -19.92
CA GLN A 37 -9.79 4.14 -20.48
C GLN A 37 -10.47 5.50 -20.25
N MET A 38 -10.31 6.06 -19.05
CA MET A 38 -10.87 7.39 -18.72
C MET A 38 -10.23 8.48 -19.57
N VAL A 39 -8.92 8.40 -19.84
CA VAL A 39 -8.22 9.36 -20.71
C VAL A 39 -8.69 9.23 -22.16
N GLU A 40 -8.87 8.01 -22.67
CA GLU A 40 -9.47 7.76 -24.00
C GLU A 40 -10.89 8.34 -24.11
N GLU A 41 -11.68 8.37 -23.02
CA GLU A 41 -13.01 9.00 -22.95
C GLU A 41 -12.96 10.53 -22.74
N GLY A 42 -11.78 11.14 -22.65
CA GLY A 42 -11.59 12.61 -22.58
C GLY A 42 -11.42 13.18 -21.17
N TYR A 43 -11.29 12.36 -20.13
CA TYR A 43 -10.93 12.85 -18.80
C TYR A 43 -9.47 13.28 -18.77
N SER A 44 -9.19 14.48 -18.20
CA SER A 44 -7.82 14.97 -18.11
C SER A 44 -7.00 14.24 -17.03
N GLU A 45 -5.71 14.04 -17.29
CA GLU A 45 -4.80 13.48 -16.30
C GLU A 45 -4.70 14.35 -15.05
N ALA A 46 -4.78 15.66 -15.23
CA ALA A 46 -4.80 16.61 -14.12
C ALA A 46 -6.01 16.37 -13.18
N PHE A 47 -7.19 16.07 -13.72
CA PHE A 47 -8.35 15.68 -12.93
C PHE A 47 -8.10 14.37 -12.19
N ILE A 48 -7.61 13.34 -12.88
CA ILE A 48 -7.30 12.03 -12.28
C ILE A 48 -6.22 12.16 -11.20
N GLY A 49 -5.21 12.99 -11.43
CA GLY A 49 -4.19 13.31 -10.43
C GLY A 49 -4.76 13.99 -9.19
N ARG A 50 -5.70 14.93 -9.34
CA ARG A 50 -6.37 15.59 -8.20
C ARG A 50 -7.19 14.62 -7.37
N ILE A 51 -8.04 13.80 -8.00
CA ILE A 51 -8.88 12.85 -7.27
C ILE A 51 -8.06 11.77 -6.57
N SER A 52 -7.01 11.25 -7.21
CA SER A 52 -6.12 10.28 -6.58
C SER A 52 -5.29 10.88 -5.46
N SER A 53 -4.83 12.13 -5.61
CA SER A 53 -4.14 12.86 -4.55
C SER A 53 -5.04 13.04 -3.32
N LEU A 54 -6.28 13.53 -3.50
CA LEU A 54 -7.22 13.68 -2.39
C LEU A 54 -7.52 12.34 -1.72
N TYR A 55 -7.69 11.27 -2.49
CA TYR A 55 -7.87 9.92 -1.95
C TYR A 55 -6.72 9.54 -0.99
N PHE A 56 -5.46 9.75 -1.38
CA PHE A 56 -4.33 9.38 -0.52
C PHE A 56 -4.18 10.31 0.69
N VAL A 57 -4.50 11.59 0.57
CA VAL A 57 -4.55 12.53 1.71
C VAL A 57 -5.59 12.06 2.72
N THR A 58 -6.82 11.82 2.27
CA THR A 58 -7.91 11.40 3.16
C THR A 58 -7.66 10.01 3.74
N TYR A 59 -7.03 9.11 3.00
CA TYR A 59 -6.59 7.81 3.50
C TYR A 59 -5.54 7.96 4.61
N ALA A 60 -4.50 8.78 4.40
CA ALA A 60 -3.44 9.03 5.37
C ALA A 60 -3.98 9.67 6.67
N VAL A 61 -4.77 10.74 6.54
CA VAL A 61 -5.42 11.41 7.68
C VAL A 61 -6.42 10.46 8.36
N GLY A 62 -7.19 9.73 7.56
CA GLY A 62 -8.14 8.74 8.04
C GLY A 62 -7.46 7.65 8.88
N GLN A 63 -6.27 7.19 8.52
CA GLN A 63 -5.54 6.20 9.34
C GLN A 63 -5.22 6.71 10.74
N LEU A 64 -4.86 7.99 10.88
CA LEU A 64 -4.59 8.60 12.19
C LEU A 64 -5.88 8.71 13.03
N ILE A 65 -6.95 9.23 12.43
CA ILE A 65 -8.24 9.41 13.09
C ILE A 65 -8.87 8.07 13.46
N ASN A 66 -8.94 7.16 12.49
CA ASN A 66 -9.58 5.85 12.65
C ASN A 66 -8.77 4.91 13.55
N GLY A 67 -7.44 5.08 13.62
CA GLY A 67 -6.61 4.41 14.62
C GLY A 67 -7.02 4.75 16.04
N ALA A 68 -7.25 6.04 16.33
CA ALA A 68 -7.70 6.51 17.66
C ALA A 68 -9.16 6.10 17.98
N ILE A 69 -10.04 6.14 16.97
CA ILE A 69 -11.44 5.72 17.10
C ILE A 69 -11.55 4.21 17.26
N GLY A 70 -10.71 3.44 16.56
CA GLY A 70 -10.68 1.97 16.58
C GLY A 70 -10.42 1.36 17.96
N ASP A 71 -9.78 2.11 18.85
CA ASP A 71 -9.58 1.68 20.24
C ASP A 71 -10.89 1.72 21.07
N ARG A 72 -11.88 2.52 20.64
CA ARG A 72 -13.13 2.75 21.38
C ARG A 72 -14.34 2.02 20.78
N ILE A 73 -14.28 1.67 19.50
CA ILE A 73 -15.40 1.05 18.78
C ILE A 73 -15.08 -0.42 18.49
N LYS A 74 -16.09 -1.31 18.57
CA LYS A 74 -15.94 -2.72 18.18
C LYS A 74 -15.53 -2.82 16.71
N ALA A 75 -14.50 -3.61 16.42
CA ALA A 75 -13.93 -3.77 15.08
C ALA A 75 -14.97 -4.10 13.99
N LYS A 76 -15.98 -4.92 14.31
CA LYS A 76 -17.06 -5.27 13.36
C LYS A 76 -17.80 -4.07 12.79
N TYR A 77 -18.06 -3.04 13.60
CA TYR A 77 -18.76 -1.83 13.14
C TYR A 77 -17.86 -0.99 12.25
N MET A 78 -16.59 -0.81 12.63
CA MET A 78 -15.64 -0.04 11.82
C MET A 78 -15.38 -0.69 10.48
N ILE A 79 -15.15 -2.01 10.45
CA ILE A 79 -14.94 -2.76 9.20
C ILE A 79 -16.18 -2.65 8.31
N CYS A 80 -17.38 -2.84 8.86
CA CYS A 80 -18.62 -2.77 8.11
C CYS A 80 -18.87 -1.35 7.53
N ILE A 81 -18.74 -0.31 8.38
CA ILE A 81 -18.93 1.09 7.94
C ILE A 81 -17.87 1.45 6.91
N GLY A 82 -16.62 1.04 7.10
CA GLY A 82 -15.54 1.27 6.14
C GLY A 82 -15.81 0.64 4.78
N LEU A 83 -16.21 -0.63 4.75
CA LEU A 83 -16.54 -1.34 3.50
C LEU A 83 -17.78 -0.78 2.81
N LEU A 84 -18.89 -0.52 3.54
CA LEU A 84 -20.11 0.04 2.98
C LEU A 84 -19.90 1.48 2.51
N GLY A 85 -19.26 2.31 3.32
CA GLY A 85 -18.97 3.69 2.98
C GLY A 85 -18.08 3.80 1.75
N ALA A 86 -17.01 2.99 1.69
CA ALA A 86 -16.14 2.93 0.54
C ALA A 86 -16.87 2.42 -0.71
N GLY A 87 -17.71 1.39 -0.59
CA GLY A 87 -18.52 0.88 -1.70
C GLY A 87 -19.49 1.93 -2.24
N LEU A 88 -20.18 2.64 -1.34
CA LEU A 88 -21.13 3.70 -1.73
C LEU A 88 -20.40 4.87 -2.43
N THR A 89 -19.34 5.39 -1.81
CA THR A 89 -18.61 6.54 -2.35
C THR A 89 -17.87 6.22 -3.64
N ASN A 90 -17.39 4.98 -3.80
CA ASN A 90 -16.79 4.47 -5.01
C ASN A 90 -17.82 4.37 -6.17
N LEU A 91 -19.04 3.95 -5.85
CA LEU A 91 -20.16 3.96 -6.83
C LEU A 91 -20.55 5.39 -7.20
N LEU A 92 -20.71 6.28 -6.20
CA LEU A 92 -21.03 7.69 -6.43
C LEU A 92 -19.98 8.37 -7.30
N PHE A 93 -18.70 8.07 -7.13
CA PHE A 93 -17.64 8.55 -8.03
C PHE A 93 -17.95 8.21 -9.49
N SER A 94 -18.27 6.96 -9.81
CA SER A 94 -18.53 6.54 -11.20
C SER A 94 -19.79 7.18 -11.79
N LEU A 95 -20.79 7.49 -10.96
CA LEU A 95 -22.03 8.15 -11.38
C LEU A 95 -21.85 9.66 -11.58
N PHE A 96 -21.04 10.31 -10.75
CA PHE A 96 -20.81 11.76 -10.78
C PHE A 96 -19.50 12.16 -11.47
N ALA A 97 -18.86 11.26 -12.22
CA ALA A 97 -17.56 11.52 -12.84
C ALA A 97 -17.52 12.73 -13.79
N THR A 98 -18.66 13.10 -14.37
CA THR A 98 -18.80 14.32 -15.21
C THR A 98 -18.81 15.63 -14.39
N ASN A 99 -19.13 15.56 -13.11
CA ASN A 99 -19.04 16.67 -12.17
C ASN A 99 -17.73 16.56 -11.40
N GLU A 100 -16.67 17.27 -11.82
CA GLU A 100 -15.35 17.19 -11.22
C GLU A 100 -15.34 17.40 -9.70
N PHE A 101 -16.14 18.31 -9.18
CA PHE A 101 -16.21 18.59 -7.75
C PHE A 101 -16.83 17.43 -6.97
N GLY A 102 -18.00 16.94 -7.42
CA GLY A 102 -18.69 15.81 -6.80
C GLY A 102 -17.85 14.54 -6.86
N ALA A 103 -17.23 14.26 -8.00
CA ALA A 103 -16.34 13.12 -8.19
C ALA A 103 -15.12 13.19 -7.25
N THR A 104 -14.51 14.37 -7.10
CA THR A 104 -13.35 14.58 -6.23
C THR A 104 -13.70 14.30 -4.77
N ILE A 105 -14.83 14.81 -4.29
CA ILE A 105 -15.31 14.54 -2.91
C ILE A 105 -15.64 13.06 -2.73
N ALA A 106 -16.37 12.46 -3.66
CA ALA A 106 -16.76 11.05 -3.57
C ALA A 106 -15.54 10.13 -3.50
N TYR A 107 -14.54 10.33 -4.37
CA TYR A 107 -13.34 9.50 -4.37
C TYR A 107 -12.44 9.77 -3.17
N GLY A 108 -12.34 11.02 -2.72
CA GLY A 108 -11.67 11.37 -1.46
C GLY A 108 -12.31 10.68 -0.25
N ALA A 109 -13.65 10.65 -0.19
CA ALA A 109 -14.37 9.94 0.85
C ALA A 109 -14.11 8.41 0.80
N THR A 110 -13.94 7.83 -0.39
CA THR A 110 -13.53 6.41 -0.54
C THR A 110 -12.21 6.15 0.18
N GLY A 111 -11.22 7.02 0.04
CA GLY A 111 -9.93 6.91 0.75
C GLY A 111 -10.11 6.91 2.27
N PHE A 112 -10.91 7.82 2.80
CA PHE A 112 -11.21 7.89 4.23
C PHE A 112 -11.88 6.62 4.76
N PHE A 113 -12.91 6.11 4.07
CA PHE A 113 -13.60 4.89 4.50
C PHE A 113 -12.72 3.64 4.42
N LEU A 114 -11.88 3.51 3.39
CA LEU A 114 -10.95 2.38 3.28
C LEU A 114 -9.90 2.39 4.39
N SER A 115 -9.53 3.55 4.93
CA SER A 115 -8.60 3.65 6.05
C SER A 115 -9.15 3.09 7.37
N MET A 116 -10.48 2.91 7.49
CA MET A 116 -11.15 2.37 8.68
C MET A 116 -10.97 0.88 8.88
N ILE A 117 -10.38 0.14 7.92
CA ILE A 117 -10.50 -1.32 7.85
C ILE A 117 -9.30 -2.02 8.47
N TYR A 118 -8.07 -1.64 8.10
CA TYR A 118 -6.85 -2.37 8.46
C TYR A 118 -6.59 -2.40 9.98
N GLY A 119 -6.68 -1.27 10.66
CA GLY A 119 -6.45 -1.17 12.10
C GLY A 119 -7.39 -2.08 12.90
N PRO A 120 -8.73 -1.97 12.74
CA PRO A 120 -9.68 -2.85 13.41
C PRO A 120 -9.54 -4.34 13.05
N MET A 121 -9.14 -4.68 11.83
CA MET A 121 -8.86 -6.07 11.45
C MET A 121 -7.67 -6.63 12.24
N THR A 122 -6.56 -5.92 12.28
CA THR A 122 -5.38 -6.34 13.04
C THR A 122 -5.68 -6.44 14.53
N LYS A 123 -6.50 -5.53 15.06
CA LYS A 123 -6.94 -5.54 16.45
C LYS A 123 -7.75 -6.80 16.77
N VAL A 124 -8.80 -7.11 16.00
CA VAL A 124 -9.65 -8.28 16.27
C VAL A 124 -8.86 -9.59 16.18
N VAL A 125 -7.89 -9.66 15.30
CA VAL A 125 -6.99 -10.82 15.20
C VAL A 125 -6.09 -10.92 16.43
N SER A 126 -5.41 -9.85 16.81
CA SER A 126 -4.49 -9.85 17.95
C SER A 126 -5.18 -10.10 19.30
N GLU A 127 -6.42 -9.60 19.47
CA GLU A 127 -7.22 -9.82 20.68
C GLU A 127 -7.75 -11.26 20.80
N ASN A 128 -7.92 -11.96 19.68
CA ASN A 128 -8.65 -13.21 19.64
C ASN A 128 -7.84 -14.43 19.21
N THR A 129 -6.57 -14.26 18.85
CA THR A 129 -5.69 -15.36 18.45
C THR A 129 -4.36 -15.32 19.19
N GLU A 130 -3.74 -16.48 19.35
CA GLU A 130 -2.38 -16.57 19.88
C GLU A 130 -1.37 -15.88 18.96
N PRO A 131 -0.25 -15.34 19.49
CA PRO A 131 0.72 -14.55 18.71
C PRO A 131 1.22 -15.24 17.43
N ILE A 132 1.43 -16.58 17.48
CA ILE A 132 1.85 -17.36 16.32
C ILE A 132 0.79 -17.39 15.22
N TYR A 133 -0.47 -17.48 15.59
CA TYR A 133 -1.58 -17.47 14.63
C TYR A 133 -1.90 -16.04 14.16
N ALA A 134 -1.74 -15.02 15.01
CA ALA A 134 -1.86 -13.62 14.62
C ALA A 134 -0.88 -13.27 13.50
N THR A 135 0.37 -13.74 13.61
CA THR A 135 1.39 -13.58 12.56
C THR A 135 0.97 -14.26 11.25
N ARG A 136 0.40 -15.47 11.32
CA ARG A 136 -0.10 -16.19 10.13
C ARG A 136 -1.29 -15.49 9.48
N CYS A 137 -2.20 -14.93 10.26
CA CYS A 137 -3.31 -14.10 9.73
C CYS A 137 -2.77 -12.84 9.05
N SER A 138 -1.76 -12.19 9.63
CA SER A 138 -1.11 -11.01 9.03
C SER A 138 -0.46 -11.35 7.68
N LEU A 139 0.15 -12.51 7.54
CA LEU A 139 0.62 -13.00 6.24
C LEU A 139 -0.53 -13.17 5.24
N GLY A 140 -1.70 -13.67 5.68
CA GLY A 140 -2.89 -13.77 4.84
C GLY A 140 -3.34 -12.43 4.27
N TYR A 141 -3.31 -11.34 5.06
CA TYR A 141 -3.61 -9.98 4.56
C TYR A 141 -2.56 -9.51 3.55
N THR A 142 -1.30 -9.81 3.79
CA THR A 142 -0.21 -9.46 2.88
C THR A 142 -0.41 -10.16 1.52
N PHE A 143 -0.74 -11.45 1.51
CA PHE A 143 -1.09 -12.16 0.28
C PHE A 143 -2.31 -11.55 -0.40
N ALA A 144 -3.37 -11.23 0.34
CA ALA A 144 -4.56 -10.57 -0.20
C ALA A 144 -4.22 -9.24 -0.88
N SER A 145 -3.31 -8.45 -0.27
CA SER A 145 -2.86 -7.19 -0.85
C SER A 145 -2.07 -7.36 -2.14
N PHE A 146 -1.31 -8.43 -2.29
CA PHE A 146 -0.53 -8.71 -3.50
C PHE A 146 -1.42 -8.99 -4.73
N PHE A 147 -2.55 -9.62 -4.53
CA PHE A 147 -3.46 -9.98 -5.63
C PHE A 147 -4.47 -8.87 -5.98
N GLY A 148 -4.61 -7.84 -5.15
CA GLY A 148 -5.56 -6.76 -5.37
C GLY A 148 -5.29 -5.93 -6.62
N SER A 149 -4.02 -5.52 -6.85
CA SER A 149 -3.65 -4.78 -8.06
C SER A 149 -3.78 -5.61 -9.34
N PRO A 150 -3.32 -6.88 -9.40
CA PRO A 150 -3.58 -7.75 -10.54
C PRO A 150 -5.07 -7.94 -10.83
N ALA A 151 -5.90 -8.12 -9.80
CA ALA A 151 -7.34 -8.26 -9.96
C ALA A 151 -7.97 -6.97 -10.52
N ALA A 152 -7.56 -5.80 -10.04
CA ALA A 152 -8.00 -4.51 -10.59
C ALA A 152 -7.61 -4.36 -12.07
N GLY A 153 -6.40 -4.75 -12.45
CA GLY A 153 -5.93 -4.76 -13.84
C GLY A 153 -6.73 -5.71 -14.72
N LEU A 154 -7.04 -6.91 -14.23
CA LEU A 154 -7.87 -7.87 -14.95
C LEU A 154 -9.28 -7.35 -15.19
N LEU A 155 -9.92 -6.73 -14.20
CA LEU A 155 -11.22 -6.09 -14.35
C LEU A 155 -11.16 -4.96 -15.39
N ALA A 156 -10.16 -4.11 -15.32
CA ALA A 156 -9.95 -3.02 -16.30
C ALA A 156 -9.67 -3.53 -17.72
N ALA A 157 -9.01 -4.69 -17.87
CA ALA A 157 -8.77 -5.29 -19.17
C ALA A 157 -10.02 -5.88 -19.81
N THR A 158 -11.03 -6.25 -19.03
CA THR A 158 -12.22 -7.00 -19.47
C THR A 158 -13.50 -6.19 -19.51
N MET A 159 -13.56 -5.07 -18.77
CA MET A 159 -14.79 -4.28 -18.59
C MET A 159 -14.53 -2.78 -18.81
N ALA A 160 -15.61 -2.05 -19.18
CA ALA A 160 -15.58 -0.59 -19.18
C ALA A 160 -15.38 -0.05 -17.75
N TRP A 161 -14.69 1.07 -17.61
CA TRP A 161 -14.27 1.62 -16.32
C TRP A 161 -15.45 1.85 -15.33
N LYS A 162 -16.62 2.31 -15.80
CA LYS A 162 -17.81 2.46 -14.95
C LYS A 162 -18.27 1.11 -14.38
N SER A 163 -18.22 0.05 -15.17
CA SER A 163 -18.55 -1.30 -14.74
C SER A 163 -17.55 -1.84 -13.72
N VAL A 164 -16.25 -1.52 -13.87
CA VAL A 164 -15.22 -1.88 -12.90
C VAL A 164 -15.52 -1.26 -11.53
N PHE A 165 -15.91 0.01 -11.49
CA PHE A 165 -16.32 0.69 -10.27
C PHE A 165 -17.58 0.06 -9.66
N ALA A 166 -18.60 -0.24 -10.48
CA ALA A 166 -19.84 -0.87 -10.03
C ALA A 166 -19.58 -2.27 -9.42
N VAL A 167 -18.77 -3.10 -10.09
CA VAL A 167 -18.37 -4.43 -9.58
C VAL A 167 -17.61 -4.30 -8.27
N SER A 168 -16.61 -3.42 -8.20
CA SER A 168 -15.84 -3.20 -6.98
C SER A 168 -16.71 -2.73 -5.82
N SER A 169 -17.65 -1.81 -6.08
CA SER A 169 -18.60 -1.31 -5.08
C SER A 169 -19.53 -2.43 -4.58
N SER A 170 -20.02 -3.28 -5.50
CA SER A 170 -20.84 -4.44 -5.15
C SER A 170 -20.09 -5.45 -4.31
N VAL A 171 -18.81 -5.72 -4.63
CA VAL A 171 -17.94 -6.60 -3.84
C VAL A 171 -17.72 -6.04 -2.44
N LEU A 172 -17.46 -4.73 -2.31
CA LEU A 172 -17.31 -4.09 -1.00
C LEU A 172 -18.58 -4.16 -0.16
N ALA A 173 -19.74 -3.88 -0.75
CA ALA A 173 -21.04 -3.96 -0.08
C ALA A 173 -21.38 -5.41 0.34
N PHE A 174 -21.13 -6.37 -0.54
CA PHE A 174 -21.29 -7.80 -0.23
C PHE A 174 -20.38 -8.22 0.93
N MET A 175 -19.11 -7.84 0.89
CA MET A 175 -18.15 -8.16 1.95
C MET A 175 -18.49 -7.46 3.27
N ALA A 176 -19.10 -6.28 3.23
CA ALA A 176 -19.60 -5.61 4.43
C ALA A 176 -20.73 -6.41 5.08
N ALA A 177 -21.71 -6.87 4.29
CA ALA A 177 -22.84 -7.67 4.78
C ALA A 177 -22.36 -9.03 5.33
N VAL A 178 -21.58 -9.78 4.53
CA VAL A 178 -21.03 -11.08 4.93
C VAL A 178 -20.13 -10.94 6.15
N GLY A 179 -19.22 -9.97 6.13
CA GLY A 179 -18.31 -9.70 7.24
C GLY A 179 -19.05 -9.38 8.54
N PHE A 180 -20.07 -8.51 8.46
CA PHE A 180 -20.87 -8.17 9.63
C PHE A 180 -21.62 -9.36 10.21
N LEU A 181 -22.29 -10.17 9.37
CA LEU A 181 -23.00 -11.38 9.78
C LEU A 181 -22.05 -12.43 10.38
N CYS A 182 -20.89 -12.62 9.76
CA CYS A 182 -19.87 -13.53 10.27
C CYS A 182 -19.35 -13.07 11.65
N PHE A 183 -19.01 -11.79 11.82
CA PHE A 183 -18.57 -11.27 13.12
C PHE A 183 -19.64 -11.34 14.18
N LEU A 184 -20.91 -11.10 13.84
CA LEU A 184 -22.04 -11.33 14.76
C LEU A 184 -22.13 -12.79 15.20
N SER A 185 -22.02 -13.73 14.25
CA SER A 185 -22.02 -15.16 14.55
C SER A 185 -20.83 -15.56 15.42
N PHE A 186 -19.64 -15.02 15.13
CA PHE A 186 -18.42 -15.27 15.90
C PHE A 186 -18.53 -14.73 17.34
N GLU A 187 -19.12 -13.54 17.51
CA GLU A 187 -19.37 -12.96 18.83
C GLU A 187 -20.35 -13.82 19.63
N ARG A 188 -21.49 -14.25 19.02
CA ARG A 188 -22.49 -15.12 19.67
C ARG A 188 -21.92 -16.48 20.06
N LYS A 189 -20.99 -17.02 19.27
CA LYS A 189 -20.33 -18.32 19.54
C LYS A 189 -19.10 -18.20 20.46
N GLY A 190 -18.79 -17.01 20.97
CA GLY A 190 -17.61 -16.77 21.80
C GLY A 190 -16.28 -16.91 21.07
N ILE A 191 -16.29 -16.95 19.72
CA ILE A 191 -15.07 -17.03 18.89
C ILE A 191 -14.35 -15.67 18.89
N VAL A 192 -15.10 -14.57 18.84
CA VAL A 192 -14.58 -13.20 18.92
C VAL A 192 -15.10 -12.52 20.16
N GLN A 193 -14.20 -11.96 20.94
CA GLN A 193 -14.47 -11.11 22.10
C GLN A 193 -13.74 -9.79 21.89
N TYR A 194 -14.36 -8.68 22.30
CA TYR A 194 -13.83 -7.34 22.12
C TYR A 194 -13.37 -6.75 23.47
N GLY A 195 -12.26 -6.03 23.46
CA GLY A 195 -11.79 -5.31 24.64
C GLY A 195 -10.93 -6.11 25.61
N GLN A 196 -10.40 -7.27 25.18
CA GLN A 196 -9.51 -8.10 26.02
C GLN A 196 -8.05 -7.60 26.04
N TYR A 197 -7.64 -6.81 25.05
CA TYR A 197 -6.29 -6.27 24.97
C TYR A 197 -6.15 -5.09 25.94
N LYS A 198 -5.58 -5.33 27.12
CA LYS A 198 -5.03 -4.24 27.94
C LYS A 198 -3.87 -3.63 27.15
N GLN A 199 -3.99 -2.36 26.75
CA GLN A 199 -2.84 -1.61 26.25
C GLN A 199 -1.73 -1.76 27.29
N GLN A 200 -0.57 -2.29 26.89
CA GLN A 200 0.65 -2.05 27.64
C GLN A 200 0.73 -0.53 27.84
N GLU A 201 0.93 -0.09 29.08
CA GLU A 201 1.05 1.32 29.41
C GLU A 201 1.91 1.99 28.34
N LYS A 202 1.33 2.96 27.63
CA LYS A 202 2.08 3.76 26.65
C LYS A 202 3.20 4.41 27.43
N GLY A 203 4.38 3.83 27.37
CA GLY A 203 5.59 4.52 27.80
C GLY A 203 5.54 5.89 27.12
N ILE A 204 5.74 6.97 27.87
CA ILE A 204 5.76 8.34 27.33
C ILE A 204 6.85 8.36 26.28
N GLY A 205 6.46 8.14 25.03
CA GLY A 205 7.37 7.99 23.93
C GLY A 205 8.12 9.29 23.69
N ASN A 206 9.39 9.32 24.04
CA ASN A 206 10.23 10.50 23.84
C ASN A 206 10.73 10.49 22.39
N ILE A 207 10.34 11.49 21.60
CA ILE A 207 10.77 11.68 20.21
C ILE A 207 12.30 11.65 20.06
N LYS A 208 13.05 12.06 21.11
CA LYS A 208 14.52 11.98 21.15
C LYS A 208 15.04 10.53 21.05
N VAL A 209 14.26 9.54 21.51
CA VAL A 209 14.59 8.12 21.37
C VAL A 209 14.51 7.70 19.92
N LEU A 210 13.44 8.09 19.21
CA LEU A 210 13.30 7.79 17.78
C LEU A 210 14.40 8.44 16.94
N LEU A 211 14.83 9.65 17.29
CA LEU A 211 15.95 10.31 16.62
C LEU A 211 17.26 9.53 16.77
N LYS A 212 17.53 8.95 17.95
CA LYS A 212 18.69 8.05 18.16
C LYS A 212 18.59 6.78 17.30
N HIS A 213 17.38 6.27 17.02
CA HIS A 213 17.12 5.13 16.16
C HIS A 213 17.01 5.49 14.67
N ARG A 214 17.59 6.62 14.26
CA ARG A 214 17.68 7.03 12.83
C ARG A 214 16.31 7.21 12.13
N ILE A 215 15.26 7.61 12.87
CA ILE A 215 13.90 7.77 12.30
C ILE A 215 13.91 8.70 11.09
N VAL A 216 14.75 9.76 11.07
CA VAL A 216 14.85 10.70 9.95
C VAL A 216 15.29 10.00 8.66
N LYS A 217 16.34 9.15 8.72
CA LYS A 217 16.78 8.34 7.58
C LYS A 217 15.65 7.47 7.04
N PHE A 218 14.95 6.78 7.93
CA PHE A 218 13.85 5.88 7.54
C PHE A 218 12.59 6.62 7.12
N SER A 219 12.37 7.87 7.58
CA SER A 219 11.32 8.74 7.06
C SER A 219 11.56 9.11 5.59
N ILE A 220 12.79 9.47 5.23
CA ILE A 220 13.14 9.75 3.82
C ILE A 220 12.99 8.48 2.98
N ILE A 221 13.45 7.32 3.46
CA ILE A 221 13.26 6.05 2.76
C ILE A 221 11.78 5.74 2.57
N SER A 222 10.93 5.97 3.59
CA SER A 222 9.48 5.79 3.50
C SER A 222 8.84 6.69 2.46
N ILE A 223 9.24 7.97 2.39
CA ILE A 223 8.79 8.93 1.38
C ILE A 223 9.17 8.44 -0.02
N LEU A 224 10.44 8.16 -0.28
CA LEU A 224 10.94 7.76 -1.59
C LEU A 224 10.29 6.46 -2.09
N THR A 225 10.26 5.44 -1.23
CA THR A 225 9.64 4.16 -1.59
C THR A 225 8.13 4.26 -1.67
N GLY A 226 7.50 5.13 -0.88
CA GLY A 226 6.06 5.40 -0.92
C GLY A 226 5.62 6.00 -2.25
N VAL A 227 6.38 6.95 -2.79
CA VAL A 227 6.15 7.52 -4.12
C VAL A 227 6.17 6.43 -5.18
N VAL A 228 7.20 5.58 -5.21
CA VAL A 228 7.32 4.54 -6.25
C VAL A 228 6.25 3.46 -6.06
N ARG A 229 6.08 2.95 -4.85
CA ARG A 229 5.11 1.89 -4.54
C ARG A 229 3.67 2.28 -4.85
N THR A 230 3.33 3.55 -4.71
CA THR A 230 1.95 4.02 -4.83
C THR A 230 1.74 4.80 -6.12
N SER A 231 2.52 5.88 -6.35
CA SER A 231 2.26 6.79 -7.46
C SER A 231 2.82 6.29 -8.78
N VAL A 232 4.04 5.72 -8.81
CA VAL A 232 4.57 5.15 -10.07
C VAL A 232 3.73 3.94 -10.50
N VAL A 233 3.33 3.09 -9.56
CA VAL A 233 2.43 1.95 -9.83
C VAL A 233 1.06 2.43 -10.29
N PHE A 234 0.51 3.50 -9.69
CA PHE A 234 -0.77 4.09 -10.11
C PHE A 234 -0.73 4.56 -11.56
N TRP A 235 0.34 5.25 -11.98
CA TRP A 235 0.49 5.78 -13.34
C TRP A 235 1.04 4.77 -14.34
N LEU A 236 1.45 3.57 -13.91
CA LEU A 236 2.04 2.55 -14.79
C LEU A 236 1.13 2.16 -15.98
N PRO A 237 -0.20 1.94 -15.83
CA PRO A 237 -1.05 1.65 -16.99
C PRO A 237 -1.10 2.79 -18.01
N THR A 238 -1.16 4.03 -17.52
CA THR A 238 -1.17 5.24 -18.38
C THR A 238 0.17 5.41 -19.10
N TYR A 239 1.27 5.16 -18.40
CA TYR A 239 2.60 5.13 -18.99
C TYR A 239 2.70 4.09 -20.13
N ILE A 240 2.18 2.87 -19.91
CA ILE A 240 2.18 1.81 -20.93
C ILE A 240 1.32 2.22 -22.13
N ALA A 241 0.15 2.85 -21.89
CA ALA A 241 -0.73 3.28 -22.96
C ALA A 241 -0.11 4.44 -23.77
N GLN A 242 0.27 5.51 -23.12
CA GLN A 242 0.64 6.76 -23.78
C GLN A 242 2.08 6.80 -24.27
N TYR A 243 3.03 6.31 -23.47
CA TYR A 243 4.45 6.37 -23.84
C TYR A 243 4.90 5.20 -24.69
N LEU A 244 4.36 4.00 -24.42
CA LEU A 244 4.71 2.80 -25.19
C LEU A 244 3.74 2.51 -26.32
N GLY A 245 2.62 3.25 -26.43
CA GLY A 245 1.68 3.20 -27.56
C GLY A 245 0.73 1.99 -27.55
N PHE A 246 0.49 1.37 -26.41
CA PHE A 246 -0.48 0.28 -26.30
C PHE A 246 -1.91 0.79 -26.07
N SER A 247 -2.92 0.04 -26.53
CA SER A 247 -4.32 0.35 -26.20
C SER A 247 -4.61 0.24 -24.70
N ALA A 248 -5.62 0.92 -24.19
CA ALA A 248 -6.01 0.87 -22.78
C ALA A 248 -6.23 -0.56 -22.28
N LYS A 249 -6.86 -1.42 -23.08
CA LYS A 249 -7.11 -2.84 -22.78
C LYS A 249 -5.81 -3.64 -22.63
N ILE A 250 -4.87 -3.46 -23.55
CA ILE A 250 -3.57 -4.13 -23.52
C ILE A 250 -2.76 -3.60 -22.33
N SER A 251 -2.80 -2.30 -22.08
CA SER A 251 -2.12 -1.67 -20.94
C SER A 251 -2.61 -2.22 -19.60
N ALA A 252 -3.92 -2.41 -19.43
CA ALA A 252 -4.49 -3.02 -18.24
C ALA A 252 -4.06 -4.50 -18.09
N SER A 253 -3.98 -5.25 -19.19
CA SER A 253 -3.48 -6.64 -19.18
C SER A 253 -2.00 -6.71 -18.82
N LEU A 254 -1.17 -5.84 -19.37
CA LEU A 254 0.26 -5.73 -19.05
C LEU A 254 0.47 -5.28 -17.59
N PHE A 255 -0.36 -4.35 -17.10
CA PHE A 255 -0.38 -3.95 -15.70
C PHE A 255 -0.70 -5.12 -14.77
N THR A 256 -1.64 -5.99 -15.14
CA THR A 256 -1.97 -7.20 -14.38
C THR A 256 -0.72 -8.09 -14.23
N VAL A 257 -0.04 -8.38 -15.32
CA VAL A 257 1.19 -9.20 -15.30
C VAL A 257 2.29 -8.50 -14.50
N ALA A 258 2.50 -7.20 -14.75
CA ALA A 258 3.51 -6.40 -14.05
C ALA A 258 3.30 -6.42 -12.53
N THR A 259 2.05 -6.22 -12.07
CA THR A 259 1.74 -6.20 -10.63
C THR A 259 1.81 -7.57 -9.98
N LEU A 260 1.54 -8.66 -10.71
CA LEU A 260 1.84 -10.03 -10.25
C LEU A 260 3.33 -10.22 -10.01
N VAL A 261 4.18 -9.78 -10.92
CA VAL A 261 5.65 -9.86 -10.78
C VAL A 261 6.10 -8.96 -9.60
N ILE A 262 5.61 -7.73 -9.52
CA ILE A 262 5.90 -6.80 -8.41
C ILE A 262 5.50 -7.41 -7.05
N SER A 263 4.45 -8.21 -6.99
CA SER A 263 4.02 -8.88 -5.76
C SER A 263 5.06 -9.86 -5.19
N MET A 264 5.98 -10.36 -6.02
CA MET A 264 7.08 -11.23 -5.58
C MET A 264 8.21 -10.46 -4.87
N THR A 265 8.15 -9.15 -4.81
CA THR A 265 9.20 -8.30 -4.22
C THR A 265 9.62 -8.71 -2.82
N SER A 266 8.66 -9.05 -1.95
CA SER A 266 8.96 -9.41 -0.56
C SER A 266 9.85 -10.65 -0.46
N PHE A 267 9.65 -11.63 -1.32
CA PHE A 267 10.50 -12.83 -1.37
C PHE A 267 11.92 -12.49 -1.83
N VAL A 268 12.04 -11.67 -2.88
CA VAL A 268 13.35 -11.20 -3.39
C VAL A 268 14.08 -10.40 -2.33
N ALA A 269 13.38 -9.52 -1.61
CA ALA A 269 13.96 -8.70 -0.56
C ALA A 269 14.49 -9.54 0.62
N VAL A 270 13.71 -10.52 1.08
CA VAL A 270 14.12 -11.43 2.16
C VAL A 270 15.31 -12.29 1.73
N PHE A 271 15.26 -12.88 0.54
CA PHE A 271 16.38 -13.67 0.01
C PHE A 271 17.67 -12.85 -0.10
N THR A 272 17.57 -11.61 -0.60
CA THR A 272 18.72 -10.70 -0.69
C THR A 272 19.26 -10.34 0.70
N TYR A 273 18.38 -10.09 1.66
CA TYR A 273 18.75 -9.81 3.05
C TYR A 273 19.51 -10.96 3.70
N GLU A 274 19.06 -12.20 3.50
CA GLU A 274 19.74 -13.40 3.98
C GLU A 274 21.12 -13.57 3.34
N LYS A 275 21.23 -13.41 2.01
CA LYS A 275 22.51 -13.49 1.30
C LYS A 275 23.51 -12.40 1.69
N LEU A 276 23.03 -11.23 2.13
CA LEU A 276 23.88 -10.13 2.60
C LEU A 276 24.21 -10.23 4.11
N GLY A 277 24.06 -11.42 4.71
CA GLY A 277 24.39 -11.67 6.11
C GLY A 277 23.46 -10.94 7.08
N HIS A 278 22.18 -10.87 6.75
CA HIS A 278 21.13 -10.20 7.56
C HIS A 278 21.39 -8.70 7.81
N ASN A 279 22.10 -8.04 6.89
CA ASN A 279 22.41 -6.61 7.00
C ASN A 279 21.37 -5.76 6.27
N MET A 280 20.49 -5.11 7.04
CA MET A 280 19.41 -4.27 6.53
C MET A 280 19.92 -3.08 5.70
N ASP A 281 20.97 -2.36 6.19
CA ASP A 281 21.47 -1.18 5.48
C ASP A 281 22.10 -1.54 4.13
N LYS A 282 22.87 -2.64 4.06
CA LYS A 282 23.41 -3.15 2.78
C LYS A 282 22.31 -3.59 1.82
N THR A 283 21.25 -4.23 2.34
CA THR A 283 20.09 -4.64 1.52
C THR A 283 19.39 -3.43 0.94
N ILE A 284 19.09 -2.41 1.76
CA ILE A 284 18.45 -1.17 1.31
C ILE A 284 19.30 -0.47 0.25
N LEU A 285 20.63 -0.37 0.48
CA LEU A 285 21.56 0.24 -0.47
C LEU A 285 21.55 -0.49 -1.81
N LEU A 286 21.68 -1.82 -1.81
CA LEU A 286 21.64 -2.64 -3.03
C LEU A 286 20.30 -2.47 -3.76
N MET A 287 19.19 -2.45 -3.03
CA MET A 287 17.87 -2.29 -3.63
C MET A 287 17.70 -0.92 -4.29
N PHE A 288 18.12 0.18 -3.64
CA PHE A 288 18.09 1.51 -4.27
C PHE A 288 19.06 1.61 -5.46
N PHE A 289 20.24 1.02 -5.37
CA PHE A 289 21.19 0.98 -6.49
C PHE A 289 20.61 0.23 -7.70
N THR A 290 19.99 -0.93 -7.45
CA THR A 290 19.30 -1.69 -8.50
C THR A 290 18.14 -0.90 -9.09
N ALA A 291 17.32 -0.24 -8.27
CA ALA A 291 16.22 0.60 -8.74
C ALA A 291 16.73 1.76 -9.62
N THR A 292 17.80 2.42 -9.20
CA THR A 292 18.46 3.49 -9.97
C THR A 292 18.92 2.98 -11.34
N THR A 293 19.63 1.85 -11.38
CA THR A 293 20.11 1.25 -12.63
C THR A 293 18.96 0.86 -13.55
N MET A 294 17.89 0.27 -13.01
CA MET A 294 16.72 -0.14 -13.80
C MET A 294 15.92 1.07 -14.34
N PHE A 295 15.74 2.16 -13.57
CA PHE A 295 15.13 3.39 -14.12
C PHE A 295 16.02 4.05 -15.18
N LEU A 296 17.35 4.00 -15.05
CA LEU A 296 18.25 4.46 -16.08
C LEU A 296 18.09 3.65 -17.38
N LEU A 297 18.01 2.32 -17.27
CA LEU A 297 17.76 1.45 -18.43
C LEU A 297 16.36 1.70 -19.01
N THR A 298 15.35 1.96 -18.21
CA THR A 298 14.00 2.36 -18.68
C THR A 298 14.06 3.65 -19.50
N TYR A 299 14.92 4.61 -19.12
CA TYR A 299 15.10 5.85 -19.87
C TYR A 299 15.84 5.63 -21.20
N LEU A 300 16.89 4.82 -21.20
CA LEU A 300 17.76 4.60 -22.36
C LEU A 300 17.15 3.66 -23.40
N VAL A 301 16.45 2.62 -22.96
CA VAL A 301 15.90 1.58 -23.84
C VAL A 301 14.49 1.93 -24.26
N LYS A 302 14.28 2.15 -25.57
CA LYS A 302 12.98 2.55 -26.14
C LYS A 302 12.14 1.37 -26.63
N GLN A 303 12.69 0.16 -26.69
CA GLN A 303 11.95 -1.03 -27.10
C GLN A 303 10.87 -1.36 -26.06
N PRO A 304 9.57 -1.39 -26.43
CA PRO A 304 8.47 -1.38 -25.45
C PRO A 304 8.50 -2.53 -24.43
N VAL A 305 8.77 -3.75 -24.88
CA VAL A 305 8.78 -4.93 -24.00
C VAL A 305 9.92 -4.85 -22.97
N MET A 306 11.14 -4.51 -23.42
CA MET A 306 12.29 -4.36 -22.52
C MET A 306 12.10 -3.19 -21.56
N ASN A 307 11.48 -2.11 -22.03
CA ASN A 307 11.16 -0.96 -21.22
C ASN A 307 10.21 -1.33 -20.05
N ILE A 308 9.15 -2.12 -20.33
CA ILE A 308 8.26 -2.65 -19.29
C ILE A 308 9.02 -3.54 -18.29
N VAL A 309 9.92 -4.40 -18.78
CA VAL A 309 10.73 -5.25 -17.89
C VAL A 309 11.57 -4.39 -16.95
N PHE A 310 12.27 -3.38 -17.48
CA PHE A 310 13.13 -2.53 -16.65
C PHE A 310 12.34 -1.69 -15.63
N ILE A 311 11.21 -1.10 -16.02
CA ILE A 311 10.40 -0.33 -15.07
C ILE A 311 9.80 -1.22 -13.96
N VAL A 312 9.37 -2.44 -14.30
CA VAL A 312 8.87 -3.41 -13.31
C VAL A 312 9.99 -3.81 -12.35
N LEU A 313 11.18 -4.08 -12.84
CA LEU A 313 12.34 -4.39 -11.98
C LEU A 313 12.76 -3.20 -11.12
N ALA A 314 12.65 -1.97 -11.62
CA ALA A 314 12.90 -0.75 -10.85
C ALA A 314 11.90 -0.61 -9.68
N ILE A 315 10.61 -0.81 -9.95
CA ILE A 315 9.56 -0.78 -8.94
C ILE A 315 9.76 -1.91 -7.91
N MET A 316 10.10 -3.12 -8.35
CA MET A 316 10.41 -4.24 -7.46
C MET A 316 11.57 -3.92 -6.54
N ALA A 317 12.65 -3.39 -7.06
CA ALA A 317 13.82 -3.04 -6.26
C ALA A 317 13.48 -1.94 -5.23
N SER A 318 12.78 -0.88 -5.61
CA SER A 318 12.31 0.14 -4.67
C SER A 318 11.40 -0.43 -3.58
N ASN A 319 10.45 -1.30 -3.95
CA ASN A 319 9.58 -2.00 -2.99
C ASN A 319 10.37 -2.96 -2.08
N GLY A 320 11.51 -3.49 -2.55
CA GLY A 320 12.43 -4.28 -1.74
C GLY A 320 13.04 -3.46 -0.60
N ALA A 321 13.44 -2.21 -0.86
CA ALA A 321 13.87 -1.29 0.19
C ALA A 321 12.75 -0.99 1.19
N ALA A 322 11.50 -0.76 0.71
CA ALA A 322 10.34 -0.62 1.56
C ALA A 322 10.06 -1.87 2.42
N SER A 323 10.26 -3.07 1.88
CA SER A 323 10.09 -4.31 2.62
C SER A 323 11.04 -4.39 3.83
N MET A 324 12.27 -3.90 3.71
CA MET A 324 13.22 -3.83 4.84
C MET A 324 12.75 -2.83 5.91
N LEU A 325 12.17 -1.69 5.49
CA LEU A 325 11.59 -0.71 6.40
C LEU A 325 10.50 -1.35 7.29
N TRP A 326 9.52 -2.01 6.68
CA TRP A 326 8.36 -2.56 7.38
C TRP A 326 8.67 -3.85 8.15
N SER A 327 9.50 -4.74 7.59
CA SER A 327 9.76 -6.05 8.17
C SER A 327 10.92 -6.10 9.13
N ARG A 328 11.85 -5.13 9.10
CA ARG A 328 13.06 -5.13 9.92
C ARG A 328 13.22 -3.90 10.78
N TYR A 329 13.14 -2.69 10.18
CA TYR A 329 13.33 -1.46 10.95
C TYR A 329 12.20 -1.22 11.95
N CYS A 330 10.93 -1.26 11.53
CA CYS A 330 9.82 -1.02 12.46
C CYS A 330 9.80 -2.01 13.65
N PRO A 331 9.96 -3.33 13.46
CA PRO A 331 10.09 -4.26 14.58
C PRO A 331 11.31 -4.04 15.47
N SER A 332 12.43 -3.52 14.94
CA SER A 332 13.63 -3.23 15.74
C SER A 332 13.43 -2.12 16.78
N LEU A 333 12.34 -1.35 16.65
CA LEU A 333 11.95 -0.34 17.65
C LEU A 333 11.19 -0.92 18.85
N ARG A 334 11.09 -2.25 18.97
CA ARG A 334 10.31 -2.91 20.04
C ARG A 334 10.73 -2.44 21.44
N ASP A 335 12.03 -2.35 21.68
CA ASP A 335 12.55 -1.98 22.99
C ASP A 335 12.29 -0.53 23.39
N THR A 336 11.90 0.31 22.42
CA THR A 336 11.51 1.71 22.66
C THR A 336 10.07 1.87 23.11
N GLY A 337 9.23 0.83 22.98
CA GLY A 337 7.78 0.90 23.18
C GLY A 337 7.02 1.73 22.12
N MET A 338 7.70 2.20 21.06
CA MET A 338 7.15 3.14 20.08
C MET A 338 6.94 2.53 18.68
N VAL A 339 6.93 1.21 18.54
CA VAL A 339 6.77 0.53 17.24
C VAL A 339 5.54 1.02 16.48
N SER A 340 4.37 1.02 17.13
CA SER A 340 3.11 1.41 16.50
C SER A 340 3.10 2.88 16.06
N SER A 341 3.58 3.78 16.94
CA SER A 341 3.65 5.22 16.62
C SER A 341 4.61 5.52 15.49
N ALA A 342 5.79 4.89 15.49
CA ALA A 342 6.78 5.05 14.42
C ALA A 342 6.27 4.48 13.09
N THR A 343 5.66 3.30 13.11
CA THR A 343 5.08 2.67 11.92
C THR A 343 3.97 3.53 11.33
N GLY A 344 3.03 4.01 12.16
CA GLY A 344 1.95 4.89 11.71
C GLY A 344 2.46 6.22 11.15
N PHE A 345 3.48 6.81 11.76
CA PHE A 345 4.11 8.04 11.27
C PHE A 345 4.79 7.84 9.92
N LEU A 346 5.55 6.75 9.75
CA LEU A 346 6.22 6.42 8.49
C LEU A 346 5.21 6.12 7.37
N ASP A 347 4.12 5.42 7.69
CA ASP A 347 3.06 5.13 6.72
C ASP A 347 2.31 6.39 6.31
N PHE A 348 2.01 7.28 7.26
CA PHE A 348 1.45 8.60 6.98
C PHE A 348 2.34 9.41 6.02
N LEU A 349 3.65 9.48 6.27
CA LEU A 349 4.60 10.17 5.37
C LEU A 349 4.61 9.55 3.97
N SER A 350 4.59 8.22 3.88
CA SER A 350 4.55 7.48 2.62
C SER A 350 3.32 7.86 1.77
N TYR A 351 2.12 7.92 2.38
CA TYR A 351 0.90 8.27 1.65
C TYR A 351 0.77 9.77 1.34
N MET A 352 1.25 10.64 2.21
CA MET A 352 1.31 12.07 1.92
C MET A 352 2.26 12.36 0.76
N ALA A 353 3.41 11.70 0.72
CA ALA A 353 4.34 11.79 -0.41
C ALA A 353 3.72 11.25 -1.71
N ALA A 354 2.97 10.14 -1.63
CA ALA A 354 2.24 9.60 -2.78
C ALA A 354 1.15 10.57 -3.28
N ALA A 355 0.43 11.23 -2.37
CA ALA A 355 -0.57 12.23 -2.73
C ALA A 355 0.05 13.39 -3.51
N ALA A 356 1.14 13.95 -2.98
CA ALA A 356 1.89 15.02 -3.65
C ALA A 356 2.46 14.57 -5.01
N ALA A 357 2.99 13.35 -5.07
CA ALA A 357 3.54 12.78 -6.30
C ALA A 357 2.46 12.53 -7.36
N ASN A 358 1.27 12.06 -7.00
CA ASN A 358 0.19 11.87 -7.96
C ASN A 358 -0.26 13.18 -8.61
N LEU A 359 -0.37 14.23 -7.81
CA LEU A 359 -0.70 15.56 -8.33
C LEU A 359 0.40 16.09 -9.25
N PHE A 360 1.68 15.91 -8.85
CA PHE A 360 2.83 16.33 -9.65
C PHE A 360 2.95 15.55 -10.95
N PHE A 361 2.84 14.20 -10.91
CA PHE A 361 3.04 13.33 -12.08
C PHE A 361 1.96 13.54 -13.14
N ALA A 362 0.72 13.80 -12.74
CA ALA A 362 -0.37 14.12 -13.65
C ALA A 362 -0.05 15.37 -14.51
N ASN A 363 0.44 16.43 -13.87
CA ASN A 363 0.81 17.65 -14.57
C ASN A 363 2.16 17.51 -15.31
N ALA A 364 3.11 16.78 -14.75
CA ALA A 364 4.42 16.59 -15.36
C ALA A 364 4.36 15.71 -16.61
N ALA A 365 3.50 14.70 -16.66
CA ALA A 365 3.35 13.85 -17.83
C ALA A 365 2.94 14.65 -19.07
N THR A 366 2.05 15.64 -18.91
CA THR A 366 1.62 16.54 -19.99
C THR A 366 2.64 17.67 -20.28
N ALA A 367 3.27 18.24 -19.25
CA ALA A 367 4.13 19.41 -19.38
C ALA A 367 5.56 19.08 -19.87
N ILE A 368 6.18 18.02 -19.34
CA ILE A 368 7.56 17.64 -19.64
C ILE A 368 7.68 16.29 -20.34
N GLY A 369 6.58 15.56 -20.45
CA GLY A 369 6.50 14.24 -21.08
C GLY A 369 7.04 13.09 -20.21
N TRP A 370 6.62 11.87 -20.54
CA TRP A 370 6.97 10.65 -19.82
C TRP A 370 8.48 10.38 -19.75
N GLY A 371 9.24 10.72 -20.82
CA GLY A 371 10.69 10.52 -20.82
C GLY A 371 11.39 11.30 -19.70
N ASN A 372 11.04 12.58 -19.51
CA ASN A 372 11.61 13.39 -18.45
C ASN A 372 11.06 12.98 -17.07
N LEU A 373 9.83 12.46 -17.00
CA LEU A 373 9.29 11.94 -15.76
C LEU A 373 10.04 10.70 -15.24
N ILE A 374 10.54 9.84 -16.16
CA ILE A 374 11.44 8.73 -15.79
C ILE A 374 12.72 9.27 -15.12
N LEU A 375 13.27 10.39 -15.61
CA LEU A 375 14.45 11.02 -14.98
C LEU A 375 14.14 11.55 -13.56
N VAL A 376 12.92 12.02 -13.32
CA VAL A 376 12.48 12.38 -11.95
C VAL A 376 12.48 11.14 -11.06
N TRP A 377 11.92 10.02 -11.52
CA TRP A 377 11.92 8.75 -10.76
C TRP A 377 13.36 8.24 -10.52
N LEU A 378 14.22 8.33 -11.52
CA LEU A 378 15.65 8.04 -11.39
C LEU A 378 16.30 8.91 -10.30
N GLY A 379 16.06 10.22 -10.33
CA GLY A 379 16.57 11.17 -9.32
C GLY A 379 16.15 10.81 -7.88
N LEU A 380 14.88 10.41 -7.69
CA LEU A 380 14.40 9.95 -6.39
C LEU A 380 15.19 8.71 -5.90
N MET A 381 15.50 7.76 -6.79
CA MET A 381 16.27 6.57 -6.42
C MET A 381 17.74 6.88 -6.16
N VAL A 382 18.34 7.83 -6.88
CA VAL A 382 19.71 8.34 -6.59
C VAL A 382 19.77 8.96 -5.19
N ILE A 383 18.77 9.76 -4.80
CA ILE A 383 18.64 10.28 -3.43
C ILE A 383 18.55 9.10 -2.44
N GLY A 384 17.79 8.05 -2.78
CA GLY A 384 17.68 6.84 -1.97
C GLY A 384 19.04 6.15 -1.75
N VAL A 385 19.86 6.04 -2.80
CA VAL A 385 21.24 5.52 -2.70
C VAL A 385 22.06 6.40 -1.75
N ALA A 386 22.03 7.72 -1.92
CA ALA A 386 22.80 8.66 -1.08
C ALA A 386 22.42 8.54 0.41
N ILE A 387 21.13 8.42 0.72
CA ILE A 387 20.62 8.25 2.09
C ILE A 387 20.95 6.87 2.67
N ALA A 388 21.01 5.84 1.81
CA ALA A 388 21.32 4.47 2.23
C ALA A 388 22.80 4.26 2.54
N LEU A 389 23.71 5.09 2.00
CA LEU A 389 25.16 4.98 2.24
C LEU A 389 25.47 4.96 3.74
N PRO A 390 26.44 4.14 4.18
CA PRO A 390 26.85 4.09 5.58
C PRO A 390 27.62 5.36 5.96
N TYR A 391 27.09 6.12 6.91
CA TYR A 391 27.82 7.25 7.51
C TYR A 391 28.89 6.73 8.49
N LYS A 392 30.14 6.90 8.16
CA LYS A 392 31.32 6.40 8.91
C LYS A 392 31.38 6.79 10.41
N LYS A 393 30.56 7.69 10.89
CA LYS A 393 30.68 8.26 12.25
C LYS A 393 29.89 7.53 13.34
N GLN A 394 29.05 6.54 13.03
CA GLN A 394 28.18 5.89 14.03
C GLN A 394 28.54 4.43 14.37
N GLU A 395 29.32 3.73 13.57
CA GLU A 395 29.64 2.31 13.85
C GLU A 395 30.57 2.09 15.06
N ARG A 396 31.37 3.08 15.48
CA ARG A 396 32.31 2.91 16.60
C ARG A 396 31.70 3.01 18.00
N LYS A 397 30.45 3.45 18.16
CA LYS A 397 29.81 3.59 19.49
C LYS A 397 28.87 2.45 19.87
N CYS A 398 28.43 1.61 18.96
CA CYS A 398 27.56 0.46 19.29
C CYS A 398 28.32 -0.84 19.57
N ILE A 399 29.57 -0.95 19.14
CA ILE A 399 30.38 -2.17 19.34
C ILE A 399 31.10 -2.18 20.71
N ASN A 400 31.26 -1.02 21.35
CA ASN A 400 31.93 -0.92 22.66
C ASN A 400 30.99 -0.98 23.88
N ASN A 401 29.70 -1.28 23.67
CA ASN A 401 28.69 -1.42 24.75
C ASN A 401 27.88 -2.73 24.64
N LEU A 402 28.46 -3.78 24.11
CA LEU A 402 28.07 -5.18 24.22
C LEU A 402 29.22 -5.98 24.82
#